data_139728377d0ce4be583a95140b8bf488
#
_entry.id   139728377d0ce4be583a95140b8bf488
#
_cell.length_a   1.000
_cell.length_b   1.000
_cell.length_c   1.000
_cell.angle_alpha   90.00
_cell.angle_beta   90.00
_cell.angle_gamma   90.00
#
_symmetry.space_group_name_H-M   'P 1'
#
loop_
_entity.id
_entity.type
_entity.pdbx_description
1 polymer ?
#
loop_
_entity_poly.entity_id
_entity_poly.type
_entity_poly.pdbx_seq_one_letter_code
_entity_poly.pdbx_strand_id
1 'polypeptide(L)'
;MPVLKGKELRIVGFLCNWCSYGGADTAGVARAGQPTDLRIIRVPCSGRVDPLFVLRALLNGADGVLVSGCHPRDCHYAAGNFYARRRLEVLKQFLPVLGIDGDRFAYTWVSASEGQKWQQVVTKFTERIHKLGPAPRIEDAEPLLRLADMALKPLRPLGAGQDAPLEELKAAIKEKLPELDCVIGWQQGYDAAHAAPLFMRTPEDVDKLTWGPFNTPNPATYLPSYKGKKVGVVVKGCDSRSVVELLQENLINRDDVTIFGMPCRGTLDMARVDAALGDYRAIDNVASTGDAVVVTADGKEHRFPLSEYAQGKCRTCVTPAAVQADVRVGAPEPFTPPSETATPPELALLDSMSLPERLSFWRGHMERCLRCYACRNACPMCVCRDFCVAESRDPHWLTQDDSVREKLFFQTIHALHLAGRCTGCGECQRACPVGIPILALRQQIARAVGTLFDGYAAGMQADATPPLLGYEVEEKNIHERDWK
;
A
#
# COMPACT_ATOMS: atom_id res chain seq x y z
N MET A 1 -45.02 2.33 -14.14
CA MET A 1 -43.57 2.20 -13.92
C MET A 1 -42.98 1.40 -15.07
N PRO A 2 -41.98 1.86 -15.79
CA PRO A 2 -41.32 1.03 -16.76
C PRO A 2 -40.51 -0.02 -15.96
N VAL A 3 -40.98 -1.26 -15.93
CA VAL A 3 -40.17 -2.43 -15.57
C VAL A 3 -39.13 -2.52 -16.67
N LEU A 4 -37.87 -2.17 -16.32
CA LEU A 4 -36.73 -2.43 -17.20
C LEU A 4 -36.68 -3.96 -17.38
N LYS A 5 -37.14 -4.44 -18.56
CA LYS A 5 -37.07 -5.87 -18.95
C LYS A 5 -35.59 -6.22 -19.14
N GLY A 6 -34.95 -6.68 -18.07
CA GLY A 6 -33.57 -7.13 -18.07
C GLY A 6 -33.32 -8.06 -16.88
N LYS A 7 -32.18 -8.71 -16.86
CA LYS A 7 -31.72 -9.52 -15.72
C LYS A 7 -31.74 -8.64 -14.47
N GLU A 8 -32.37 -9.10 -13.37
CA GLU A 8 -32.40 -8.41 -12.10
C GLU A 8 -30.94 -8.17 -11.64
N LEU A 9 -30.55 -6.89 -11.51
CA LEU A 9 -29.23 -6.50 -11.04
C LEU A 9 -29.25 -6.39 -9.50
N ARG A 10 -28.10 -6.57 -8.88
CA ARG A 10 -27.92 -6.53 -7.44
C ARG A 10 -27.20 -5.25 -7.04
N ILE A 11 -27.95 -4.29 -6.51
CA ILE A 11 -27.38 -3.04 -6.02
C ILE A 11 -27.47 -3.02 -4.49
N VAL A 12 -26.37 -2.69 -3.82
CA VAL A 12 -26.31 -2.56 -2.36
C VAL A 12 -26.17 -1.10 -1.97
N GLY A 13 -27.04 -0.61 -1.09
CA GLY A 13 -26.98 0.74 -0.53
C GLY A 13 -26.63 0.72 0.96
N PHE A 14 -25.50 1.33 1.35
CA PHE A 14 -25.16 1.58 2.76
C PHE A 14 -25.63 2.97 3.13
N LEU A 15 -26.68 3.08 3.96
CA LEU A 15 -27.33 4.33 4.31
C LEU A 15 -27.12 4.68 5.80
N CYS A 16 -26.69 5.91 6.04
CA CYS A 16 -26.66 6.49 7.38
C CYS A 16 -28.07 6.49 8.01
N ASN A 17 -28.17 5.97 9.22
CA ASN A 17 -29.42 5.88 9.97
C ASN A 17 -30.15 7.21 10.12
N TRP A 18 -29.40 8.29 10.37
CA TRP A 18 -29.98 9.58 10.79
C TRP A 18 -30.50 10.41 9.63
N CYS A 19 -29.83 10.40 8.50
CA CYS A 19 -30.20 11.24 7.37
C CYS A 19 -30.66 10.41 6.17
N SER A 20 -29.77 9.69 5.51
CA SER A 20 -30.09 9.05 4.22
C SER A 20 -31.14 7.94 4.33
N TYR A 21 -31.12 7.16 5.43
CA TYR A 21 -32.18 6.20 5.67
C TYR A 21 -33.52 6.89 5.93
N GLY A 22 -33.51 7.99 6.73
CA GLY A 22 -34.71 8.83 6.93
C GLY A 22 -35.21 9.45 5.61
N GLY A 23 -34.32 9.88 4.72
CA GLY A 23 -34.69 10.34 3.38
C GLY A 23 -35.33 9.26 2.50
N ALA A 24 -34.82 8.03 2.60
CA ALA A 24 -35.40 6.88 1.93
C ALA A 24 -36.79 6.54 2.48
N ASP A 25 -36.97 6.63 3.79
CA ASP A 25 -38.25 6.42 4.49
C ASP A 25 -39.26 7.53 4.08
N THR A 26 -38.85 8.79 4.08
CA THR A 26 -39.64 9.93 3.61
C THR A 26 -40.11 9.73 2.16
N ALA A 27 -39.25 9.24 1.27
CA ALA A 27 -39.64 8.90 -0.11
C ALA A 27 -40.68 7.78 -0.15
N GLY A 28 -40.56 6.77 0.70
CA GLY A 28 -41.52 5.66 0.84
C GLY A 28 -42.88 6.14 1.32
N VAL A 29 -42.91 6.96 2.39
CA VAL A 29 -44.16 7.56 2.92
C VAL A 29 -44.85 8.43 1.88
N ALA A 30 -44.04 9.21 1.10
CA ALA A 30 -44.57 10.02 -0.03
C ALA A 30 -44.97 9.17 -1.25
N ARG A 31 -44.86 7.84 -1.19
CA ARG A 31 -45.13 6.91 -2.30
C ARG A 31 -44.34 7.22 -3.57
N ALA A 32 -43.16 7.79 -3.43
CA ALA A 32 -42.26 8.01 -4.54
C ALA A 32 -41.75 6.66 -5.08
N GLY A 33 -41.91 6.45 -6.39
CA GLY A 33 -41.47 5.20 -7.04
C GLY A 33 -39.93 5.05 -6.95
N GLN A 34 -39.49 3.91 -6.43
CA GLN A 34 -38.06 3.59 -6.31
C GLN A 34 -37.76 2.27 -7.07
N PRO A 35 -36.53 2.13 -7.64
CA PRO A 35 -36.10 0.90 -8.27
C PRO A 35 -36.07 -0.27 -7.27
N THR A 36 -36.43 -1.47 -7.75
CA THR A 36 -36.48 -2.68 -6.92
C THR A 36 -35.13 -3.38 -6.80
N ASP A 37 -34.15 -3.00 -7.59
CA ASP A 37 -32.79 -3.61 -7.62
C ASP A 37 -31.95 -3.28 -6.38
N LEU A 38 -32.27 -2.18 -5.67
CA LEU A 38 -31.54 -1.72 -4.51
C LEU A 38 -31.91 -2.47 -3.23
N ARG A 39 -30.91 -2.96 -2.54
CA ARG A 39 -31.03 -3.54 -1.18
C ARG A 39 -30.29 -2.62 -0.20
N ILE A 40 -31.02 -2.14 0.81
CA ILE A 40 -30.52 -1.15 1.79
C ILE A 40 -29.96 -1.88 3.01
N ILE A 41 -28.75 -1.51 3.37
CA ILE A 41 -28.11 -1.85 4.65
C ILE A 41 -27.99 -0.56 5.46
N ARG A 42 -28.69 -0.50 6.58
CA ARG A 42 -28.65 0.65 7.49
C ARG A 42 -27.41 0.58 8.37
N VAL A 43 -26.66 1.67 8.42
CA VAL A 43 -25.44 1.83 9.22
C VAL A 43 -25.58 3.01 10.19
N PRO A 44 -24.94 2.98 11.36
CA PRO A 44 -25.07 4.07 12.35
C PRO A 44 -24.67 5.43 11.76
N CYS A 45 -23.62 5.47 10.95
CA CYS A 45 -23.09 6.67 10.31
C CYS A 45 -22.34 6.29 9.02
N SER A 46 -22.32 7.16 8.02
CA SER A 46 -21.45 6.97 6.83
C SER A 46 -19.96 6.85 7.22
N GLY A 47 -19.54 7.51 8.30
CA GLY A 47 -18.20 7.36 8.87
C GLY A 47 -17.85 5.93 9.33
N ARG A 48 -18.86 5.07 9.54
CA ARG A 48 -18.67 3.65 9.87
C ARG A 48 -18.49 2.78 8.63
N VAL A 49 -18.83 3.30 7.45
CA VAL A 49 -18.63 2.55 6.21
C VAL A 49 -17.14 2.51 5.89
N ASP A 50 -16.55 1.36 6.15
CA ASP A 50 -15.21 1.06 5.71
C ASP A 50 -15.24 0.75 4.20
N PRO A 51 -14.23 1.18 3.41
CA PRO A 51 -14.08 0.78 2.01
C PRO A 51 -14.22 -0.73 1.76
N LEU A 52 -13.86 -1.54 2.76
CA LEU A 52 -13.99 -3.00 2.70
C LEU A 52 -15.43 -3.49 2.56
N PHE A 53 -16.41 -2.76 3.08
CA PHE A 53 -17.84 -3.12 2.92
C PHE A 53 -18.25 -3.04 1.45
N VAL A 54 -17.82 -1.98 0.77
CA VAL A 54 -18.07 -1.76 -0.65
C VAL A 54 -17.39 -2.85 -1.49
N LEU A 55 -16.11 -3.10 -1.24
CA LEU A 55 -15.35 -4.14 -1.93
C LEU A 55 -15.93 -5.53 -1.70
N ARG A 56 -16.28 -5.85 -0.46
CA ARG A 56 -16.90 -7.14 -0.14
C ARG A 56 -18.22 -7.35 -0.88
N ALA A 57 -19.04 -6.30 -0.98
CA ALA A 57 -20.28 -6.36 -1.74
C ALA A 57 -20.03 -6.59 -3.24
N LEU A 58 -19.10 -5.82 -3.85
CA LEU A 58 -18.76 -5.96 -5.27
C LEU A 58 -18.16 -7.36 -5.57
N LEU A 59 -17.20 -7.82 -4.78
CA LEU A 59 -16.57 -9.12 -4.97
C LEU A 59 -17.54 -10.29 -4.71
N ASN A 60 -18.57 -10.10 -3.90
CA ASN A 60 -19.62 -11.09 -3.67
C ASN A 60 -20.77 -11.01 -4.68
N GLY A 61 -20.63 -10.21 -5.73
CA GLY A 61 -21.53 -10.18 -6.87
C GLY A 61 -22.61 -9.11 -6.80
N ALA A 62 -22.40 -8.02 -6.05
CA ALA A 62 -23.15 -6.80 -6.28
C ALA A 62 -22.71 -6.16 -7.61
N ASP A 63 -23.66 -5.71 -8.41
CA ASP A 63 -23.42 -5.05 -9.69
C ASP A 63 -23.11 -3.57 -9.51
N GLY A 64 -23.58 -2.98 -8.40
CA GLY A 64 -23.29 -1.63 -7.98
C GLY A 64 -23.42 -1.43 -6.48
N VAL A 65 -22.69 -0.46 -5.92
CA VAL A 65 -22.76 -0.09 -4.50
C VAL A 65 -22.91 1.41 -4.34
N LEU A 66 -23.91 1.83 -3.54
CA LEU A 66 -24.16 3.23 -3.18
C LEU A 66 -23.93 3.44 -1.70
N VAL A 67 -23.13 4.43 -1.32
CA VAL A 67 -23.02 4.90 0.06
C VAL A 67 -23.69 6.24 0.19
N SER A 68 -24.59 6.41 1.18
CA SER A 68 -25.26 7.68 1.43
C SER A 68 -25.21 8.10 2.89
N GLY A 69 -24.85 9.36 3.12
CA GLY A 69 -24.67 9.95 4.45
C GLY A 69 -25.37 11.30 4.62
N CYS A 70 -25.16 11.93 5.77
CA CYS A 70 -25.60 13.29 6.05
C CYS A 70 -24.81 14.29 5.20
N HIS A 71 -25.38 15.45 4.91
CA HIS A 71 -24.63 16.55 4.30
C HIS A 71 -23.39 16.92 5.13
N PRO A 72 -22.32 17.40 4.48
CA PRO A 72 -21.19 18.02 5.18
C PRO A 72 -21.68 19.08 6.17
N ARG A 73 -21.15 19.07 7.39
CA ARG A 73 -21.53 19.90 8.55
C ARG A 73 -22.81 19.48 9.29
N ASP A 74 -23.63 18.57 8.74
CA ASP A 74 -24.87 18.06 9.36
C ASP A 74 -24.75 16.65 9.94
N CYS A 75 -23.52 16.14 10.11
CA CYS A 75 -23.32 14.80 10.63
C CYS A 75 -23.76 14.71 12.10
N HIS A 76 -24.64 13.77 12.41
CA HIS A 76 -25.10 13.50 13.78
C HIS A 76 -23.94 13.21 14.78
N TYR A 77 -22.82 12.67 14.27
CA TYR A 77 -21.60 12.39 15.01
C TYR A 77 -20.48 13.42 14.69
N ALA A 78 -20.84 14.61 14.35
CA ALA A 78 -19.98 15.76 14.00
C ALA A 78 -19.18 15.57 12.70
N ALA A 79 -18.21 14.66 12.64
CA ALA A 79 -17.22 14.59 11.56
C ALA A 79 -17.25 13.30 10.71
N GLY A 80 -18.17 12.37 10.99
CA GLY A 80 -18.16 11.04 10.35
C GLY A 80 -18.22 11.06 8.83
N ASN A 81 -18.99 11.96 8.23
CA ASN A 81 -19.12 12.13 6.79
C ASN A 81 -17.84 12.71 6.14
N PHE A 82 -17.10 13.58 6.83
CA PHE A 82 -15.83 14.12 6.33
C PHE A 82 -14.77 13.02 6.19
N TYR A 83 -14.62 12.17 7.21
CA TYR A 83 -13.74 11.00 7.15
C TYR A 83 -14.19 9.98 6.09
N ALA A 84 -15.52 9.77 5.97
CA ALA A 84 -16.06 8.90 4.93
C ALA A 84 -15.71 9.41 3.54
N ARG A 85 -15.87 10.69 3.27
CA ARG A 85 -15.61 11.32 1.98
C ARG A 85 -14.20 11.00 1.46
N ARG A 86 -13.16 11.23 2.28
CA ARG A 86 -11.76 10.95 1.91
C ARG A 86 -11.55 9.48 1.58
N ARG A 87 -12.00 8.58 2.45
CA ARG A 87 -11.83 7.12 2.25
C ARG A 87 -12.58 6.59 1.04
N LEU A 88 -13.80 7.07 0.82
CA LEU A 88 -14.64 6.63 -0.31
C LEU A 88 -14.11 7.17 -1.64
N GLU A 89 -13.53 8.37 -1.68
CA GLU A 89 -12.90 8.88 -2.89
C GLU A 89 -11.62 8.12 -3.25
N VAL A 90 -10.77 7.81 -2.28
CA VAL A 90 -9.60 6.94 -2.50
C VAL A 90 -10.04 5.57 -3.03
N LEU A 91 -11.10 4.98 -2.46
CA LEU A 91 -11.65 3.72 -2.94
C LEU A 91 -12.11 3.82 -4.40
N LYS A 92 -12.85 4.88 -4.73
CA LYS A 92 -13.37 5.08 -6.09
C LYS A 92 -12.26 5.14 -7.13
N GLN A 93 -11.15 5.80 -6.83
CA GLN A 93 -9.99 5.84 -7.71
C GLN A 93 -9.23 4.52 -7.73
N PHE A 94 -9.37 3.70 -6.70
CA PHE A 94 -8.71 2.41 -6.62
C PHE A 94 -9.44 1.28 -7.35
N LEU A 95 -10.76 1.32 -7.49
CA LEU A 95 -11.54 0.27 -8.17
C LEU A 95 -11.05 -0.04 -9.58
N PRO A 96 -10.73 0.96 -10.44
CA PRO A 96 -10.20 0.69 -11.78
C PRO A 96 -8.85 -0.02 -11.78
N VAL A 97 -8.04 0.11 -10.74
CA VAL A 97 -6.77 -0.62 -10.60
C VAL A 97 -7.01 -2.13 -10.51
N LEU A 98 -8.13 -2.53 -9.91
CA LEU A 98 -8.56 -3.93 -9.78
C LEU A 98 -9.28 -4.46 -11.03
N GLY A 99 -9.52 -3.62 -12.04
CA GLY A 99 -10.33 -3.96 -13.21
C GLY A 99 -11.84 -3.81 -12.98
N ILE A 100 -12.25 -3.12 -11.91
CA ILE A 100 -13.65 -2.82 -11.61
C ILE A 100 -13.96 -1.40 -12.07
N ASP A 101 -15.02 -1.21 -12.87
CA ASP A 101 -15.44 0.11 -13.32
C ASP A 101 -15.82 0.98 -12.11
N GLY A 102 -15.20 2.16 -11.99
CA GLY A 102 -15.43 3.11 -10.90
C GLY A 102 -16.86 3.63 -10.83
N ASP A 103 -17.60 3.59 -11.94
CA ASP A 103 -19.02 3.98 -12.00
C ASP A 103 -19.97 2.98 -11.36
N ARG A 104 -19.48 1.77 -11.00
CA ARG A 104 -20.22 0.79 -10.17
C ARG A 104 -20.28 1.19 -8.70
N PHE A 105 -19.53 2.19 -8.31
CA PHE A 105 -19.53 2.75 -6.96
C PHE A 105 -19.87 4.24 -6.99
N ALA A 106 -20.75 4.65 -6.07
CA ALA A 106 -21.05 6.06 -5.85
C ALA A 106 -21.27 6.34 -4.35
N TYR A 107 -21.01 7.57 -3.96
CA TYR A 107 -21.42 8.08 -2.66
C TYR A 107 -22.13 9.43 -2.80
N THR A 108 -23.00 9.77 -1.85
CA THR A 108 -23.82 10.97 -1.88
C THR A 108 -24.27 11.39 -0.49
N TRP A 109 -24.79 12.60 -0.38
CA TRP A 109 -25.30 13.18 0.85
C TRP A 109 -26.79 13.51 0.69
N VAL A 110 -27.62 12.98 1.57
CA VAL A 110 -29.08 13.14 1.57
C VAL A 110 -29.55 13.33 3.00
N SER A 111 -30.33 14.40 3.28
CA SER A 111 -30.96 14.60 4.57
C SER A 111 -32.27 13.83 4.70
N ALA A 112 -32.78 13.68 5.94
CA ALA A 112 -34.03 12.98 6.20
C ALA A 112 -35.24 13.61 5.50
N SER A 113 -35.24 14.93 5.27
CA SER A 113 -36.32 15.66 4.58
C SER A 113 -36.22 15.59 3.04
N GLU A 114 -35.11 15.10 2.48
CA GLU A 114 -34.85 15.10 1.05
C GLU A 114 -35.30 13.80 0.34
N GLY A 115 -36.51 13.32 0.62
CA GLY A 115 -37.04 12.09 0.00
C GLY A 115 -37.08 12.14 -1.52
N GLN A 116 -37.37 13.28 -2.13
CA GLN A 116 -37.36 13.44 -3.58
C GLN A 116 -35.94 13.36 -4.18
N LYS A 117 -34.93 13.95 -3.51
CA LYS A 117 -33.53 13.83 -3.91
C LYS A 117 -33.07 12.38 -3.80
N TRP A 118 -33.44 11.70 -2.70
CA TRP A 118 -33.13 10.27 -2.55
C TRP A 118 -33.68 9.46 -3.73
N GLN A 119 -34.94 9.65 -4.08
CA GLN A 119 -35.57 8.95 -5.20
C GLN A 119 -34.84 9.21 -6.53
N GLN A 120 -34.44 10.47 -6.80
CA GLN A 120 -33.67 10.81 -7.99
C GLN A 120 -32.30 10.14 -8.03
N VAL A 121 -31.57 10.14 -6.89
CA VAL A 121 -30.25 9.51 -6.77
C VAL A 121 -30.31 8.03 -7.07
N VAL A 122 -31.23 7.31 -6.41
CA VAL A 122 -31.31 5.85 -6.60
C VAL A 122 -31.77 5.48 -7.99
N THR A 123 -32.67 6.27 -8.61
CA THR A 123 -33.10 6.04 -9.98
C THR A 123 -31.94 6.22 -10.96
N LYS A 124 -31.23 7.35 -10.90
CA LYS A 124 -30.10 7.63 -11.78
C LYS A 124 -28.94 6.63 -11.58
N PHE A 125 -28.68 6.23 -10.34
CA PHE A 125 -27.65 5.22 -10.06
C PHE A 125 -28.05 3.87 -10.63
N THR A 126 -29.28 3.42 -10.42
CA THR A 126 -29.79 2.16 -10.96
C THR A 126 -29.75 2.14 -12.50
N GLU A 127 -30.18 3.21 -13.16
CA GLU A 127 -30.10 3.35 -14.63
C GLU A 127 -28.64 3.24 -15.12
N ARG A 128 -27.69 3.83 -14.39
CA ARG A 128 -26.25 3.70 -14.70
C ARG A 128 -25.80 2.24 -14.61
N ILE A 129 -26.15 1.54 -13.53
CA ILE A 129 -25.76 0.14 -13.36
C ILE A 129 -26.40 -0.72 -14.46
N HIS A 130 -27.64 -0.45 -14.86
CA HIS A 130 -28.26 -1.14 -15.99
C HIS A 130 -27.52 -0.90 -17.31
N LYS A 131 -27.01 0.30 -17.56
CA LYS A 131 -26.18 0.60 -18.75
C LYS A 131 -24.84 -0.14 -18.73
N LEU A 132 -24.22 -0.29 -17.54
CA LEU A 132 -22.97 -1.03 -17.37
C LEU A 132 -23.18 -2.56 -17.45
N GLY A 133 -24.39 -3.02 -17.20
CA GLY A 133 -24.71 -4.45 -17.12
C GLY A 133 -24.10 -5.14 -15.87
N PRO A 134 -24.14 -6.47 -15.80
CA PRO A 134 -23.61 -7.22 -14.68
C PRO A 134 -22.12 -6.94 -14.43
N ALA A 135 -21.73 -6.92 -13.16
CA ALA A 135 -20.33 -6.73 -12.79
C ALA A 135 -19.49 -7.96 -13.21
N PRO A 136 -18.29 -7.75 -13.80
CA PRO A 136 -17.39 -8.83 -14.08
C PRO A 136 -16.92 -9.48 -12.77
N ARG A 137 -16.80 -10.80 -12.77
CA ARG A 137 -16.31 -11.56 -11.62
C ARG A 137 -14.88 -11.99 -11.87
N ILE A 138 -14.06 -11.93 -10.85
CA ILE A 138 -12.66 -12.31 -10.99
C ILE A 138 -12.51 -13.81 -11.29
N GLU A 139 -13.44 -14.62 -10.84
CA GLU A 139 -13.46 -16.05 -11.10
C GLU A 139 -13.69 -16.40 -12.59
N ASP A 140 -14.35 -15.51 -13.32
CA ASP A 140 -14.70 -15.71 -14.74
C ASP A 140 -13.65 -15.10 -15.68
N ALA A 141 -12.67 -14.33 -15.16
CA ALA A 141 -11.63 -13.73 -15.97
C ALA A 141 -10.57 -14.76 -16.36
N GLU A 142 -10.07 -14.75 -17.60
CA GLU A 142 -8.95 -15.58 -18.01
C GLU A 142 -7.65 -15.09 -17.34
N PRO A 143 -6.82 -15.98 -16.75
CA PRO A 143 -5.58 -15.57 -16.11
C PRO A 143 -4.59 -14.92 -17.08
N LEU A 144 -4.07 -13.76 -16.75
CA LEU A 144 -3.05 -13.07 -17.52
C LEU A 144 -1.78 -12.89 -16.67
N LEU A 145 -0.72 -13.62 -17.00
CA LEU A 145 0.58 -13.51 -16.36
C LEU A 145 1.54 -12.71 -17.26
N ARG A 146 1.32 -11.43 -17.36
CA ARG A 146 2.30 -10.51 -17.95
C ARG A 146 3.05 -9.78 -16.84
N LEU A 147 4.08 -10.40 -16.29
CA LEU A 147 5.25 -9.66 -15.85
C LEU A 147 6.13 -9.57 -17.10
N ALA A 148 6.04 -8.44 -17.78
CA ALA A 148 6.89 -8.23 -18.91
C ALA A 148 8.34 -8.37 -18.46
N ASP A 149 9.16 -9.04 -19.26
CA ASP A 149 10.59 -8.80 -19.42
C ASP A 149 10.80 -7.34 -19.88
N MET A 150 10.21 -6.42 -19.17
CA MET A 150 10.42 -5.00 -19.39
C MET A 150 11.81 -4.70 -18.88
N ALA A 151 12.74 -4.50 -19.81
CA ALA A 151 14.02 -3.88 -19.52
C ALA A 151 13.74 -2.47 -19.00
N LEU A 152 13.48 -2.38 -17.69
CA LEU A 152 13.08 -1.15 -17.03
C LEU A 152 14.33 -0.34 -16.78
N LYS A 153 14.56 0.68 -17.61
CA LYS A 153 15.64 1.64 -17.35
C LYS A 153 15.39 2.31 -16.01
N PRO A 154 16.36 2.31 -15.10
CA PRO A 154 16.22 3.02 -13.84
C PRO A 154 16.05 4.52 -14.10
N LEU A 155 15.17 5.18 -13.34
CA LEU A 155 14.96 6.62 -13.43
C LEU A 155 16.14 7.44 -12.88
N ARG A 156 17.08 6.79 -12.20
CA ARG A 156 18.34 7.37 -11.73
C ARG A 156 19.49 6.40 -11.96
N PRO A 157 20.74 6.88 -12.03
CA PRO A 157 21.91 6.00 -12.00
C PRO A 157 21.89 5.17 -10.71
N LEU A 158 22.10 3.86 -10.84
CA LEU A 158 22.25 2.93 -9.73
C LEU A 158 23.70 2.47 -9.65
N GLY A 159 24.23 2.34 -8.44
CA GLY A 159 25.58 1.87 -8.21
C GLY A 159 26.70 2.88 -8.46
N ALA A 160 26.41 4.13 -8.85
CA ALA A 160 27.43 5.17 -8.96
C ALA A 160 27.84 5.72 -7.58
N GLY A 161 29.13 6.02 -7.38
CA GLY A 161 29.68 6.63 -6.16
C GLY A 161 30.58 5.69 -5.34
N GLN A 162 31.07 6.12 -4.18
CA GLN A 162 31.92 5.34 -3.28
C GLN A 162 31.08 4.46 -2.33
N ASP A 163 31.63 3.34 -1.89
CA ASP A 163 31.02 2.54 -0.86
C ASP A 163 30.89 3.34 0.45
N ALA A 164 29.74 3.25 1.08
CA ALA A 164 29.53 3.94 2.34
C ALA A 164 30.49 3.36 3.40
N PRO A 165 31.14 4.20 4.22
CA PRO A 165 32.17 3.74 5.16
C PRO A 165 31.54 2.95 6.29
N LEU A 166 31.59 1.63 6.19
CA LEU A 166 31.06 0.71 7.21
C LEU A 166 31.77 0.90 8.56
N GLU A 167 33.07 1.16 8.54
CA GLU A 167 33.85 1.36 9.75
C GLU A 167 33.49 2.68 10.47
N GLU A 168 33.16 3.74 9.71
CA GLU A 168 32.63 4.99 10.29
C GLU A 168 31.28 4.76 10.94
N LEU A 169 30.40 3.95 10.32
CA LEU A 169 29.11 3.58 10.90
C LEU A 169 29.30 2.77 12.19
N LYS A 170 30.20 1.77 12.20
CA LYS A 170 30.49 0.98 13.39
C LYS A 170 31.03 1.84 14.52
N ALA A 171 31.92 2.78 14.22
CA ALA A 171 32.46 3.72 15.21
C ALA A 171 31.36 4.59 15.82
N ALA A 172 30.52 5.20 14.97
CA ALA A 172 29.42 6.02 15.42
C ALA A 172 28.37 5.24 16.26
N ILE A 173 28.10 3.99 15.91
CA ILE A 173 27.22 3.12 16.69
C ILE A 173 27.87 2.81 18.04
N LYS A 174 29.15 2.43 18.08
CA LYS A 174 29.86 2.11 19.33
C LYS A 174 29.90 3.31 20.29
N GLU A 175 30.00 4.53 19.76
CA GLU A 175 29.94 5.77 20.55
C GLU A 175 28.58 5.96 21.22
N LYS A 176 27.49 5.70 20.49
CA LYS A 176 26.12 5.92 20.96
C LYS A 176 25.53 4.72 21.73
N LEU A 177 26.09 3.55 21.58
CA LEU A 177 25.56 2.31 22.17
C LEU A 177 25.34 2.35 23.68
N PRO A 178 26.20 3.02 24.50
CA PRO A 178 25.98 3.11 25.95
C PRO A 178 24.70 3.88 26.36
N GLU A 179 24.14 4.70 25.44
CA GLU A 179 22.93 5.48 25.67
C GLU A 179 21.65 4.73 25.20
N LEU A 180 21.81 3.54 24.58
CA LEU A 180 20.77 2.82 23.88
C LEU A 180 20.57 1.40 24.42
N ASP A 181 19.32 0.96 24.48
CA ASP A 181 18.98 -0.43 24.83
C ASP A 181 19.38 -1.43 23.74
N CYS A 182 19.37 -0.96 22.47
CA CYS A 182 19.67 -1.78 21.31
C CYS A 182 19.88 -0.90 20.08
N VAL A 183 20.73 -1.33 19.14
CA VAL A 183 20.76 -0.77 17.77
C VAL A 183 20.38 -1.85 16.77
N ILE A 184 19.46 -1.52 15.85
CA ILE A 184 18.95 -2.46 14.84
C ILE A 184 19.63 -2.19 13.51
N GLY A 185 20.21 -3.24 12.90
CA GLY A 185 20.88 -3.18 11.62
C GLY A 185 20.80 -4.53 10.90
N TRP A 186 21.85 -4.88 10.15
CA TRP A 186 21.92 -6.10 9.37
C TRP A 186 23.23 -6.86 9.64
N GLN A 187 23.15 -8.17 9.64
CA GLN A 187 24.28 -9.07 9.62
C GLN A 187 24.16 -10.04 8.45
N GLN A 188 25.21 -10.76 8.16
CA GLN A 188 25.16 -11.88 7.24
C GLN A 188 24.14 -12.91 7.74
N GLY A 189 23.28 -13.39 6.84
CA GLY A 189 22.31 -14.43 7.10
C GLY A 189 22.89 -15.82 6.85
N TYR A 190 22.16 -16.66 6.09
CA TYR A 190 22.62 -18.02 5.80
C TYR A 190 23.77 -18.08 4.77
N ASP A 191 23.96 -17.03 3.99
CA ASP A 191 25.11 -16.85 3.10
C ASP A 191 25.50 -15.37 2.98
N ALA A 192 26.50 -15.05 2.16
CA ALA A 192 27.07 -13.71 2.05
C ALA A 192 26.12 -12.68 1.41
N ALA A 193 25.13 -13.09 0.61
CA ALA A 193 24.20 -12.19 -0.08
C ALA A 193 22.84 -12.05 0.63
N HIS A 194 22.54 -12.88 1.60
CA HIS A 194 21.27 -12.87 2.31
C HIS A 194 21.43 -12.26 3.71
N ALA A 195 21.07 -11.00 3.84
CA ALA A 195 21.15 -10.29 5.12
C ALA A 195 20.01 -10.70 6.07
N ALA A 196 20.36 -10.83 7.34
CA ALA A 196 19.44 -11.04 8.46
C ALA A 196 19.42 -9.81 9.38
N PRO A 197 18.36 -9.59 10.17
CA PRO A 197 18.34 -8.54 11.17
C PRO A 197 19.39 -8.77 12.24
N LEU A 198 20.04 -7.70 12.69
CA LEU A 198 21.02 -7.66 13.78
C LEU A 198 20.51 -6.72 14.86
N PHE A 199 20.51 -7.19 16.10
CA PHE A 199 20.15 -6.44 17.30
C PHE A 199 21.38 -6.27 18.18
N MET A 200 22.08 -5.14 18.02
CA MET A 200 23.35 -4.84 18.68
C MET A 200 23.12 -4.30 20.09
N ARG A 201 23.70 -4.95 21.09
CA ARG A 201 23.66 -4.52 22.49
C ARG A 201 25.05 -4.38 23.11
N THR A 202 26.04 -4.94 22.45
CA THR A 202 27.45 -4.88 22.87
C THR A 202 28.34 -4.43 21.72
N PRO A 203 29.55 -3.92 21.99
CA PRO A 203 30.50 -3.55 20.94
C PRO A 203 30.83 -4.72 19.99
N GLU A 204 30.86 -5.95 20.49
CA GLU A 204 31.14 -7.18 19.73
C GLU A 204 29.97 -7.48 18.75
N ASP A 205 28.75 -7.11 19.11
CA ASP A 205 27.62 -7.23 18.19
C ASP A 205 27.78 -6.27 17.01
N VAL A 206 28.31 -5.07 17.25
CA VAL A 206 28.54 -4.06 16.18
C VAL A 206 29.53 -4.56 15.14
N ASP A 207 30.51 -5.39 15.54
CA ASP A 207 31.48 -5.96 14.60
C ASP A 207 30.85 -6.89 13.56
N LYS A 208 29.69 -7.47 13.86
CA LYS A 208 28.92 -8.33 12.94
C LYS A 208 28.11 -7.53 11.89
N LEU A 209 28.04 -6.19 12.05
CA LEU A 209 27.26 -5.34 11.16
C LEU A 209 27.79 -5.40 9.73
N THR A 210 26.87 -5.57 8.79
CA THR A 210 27.17 -5.54 7.35
C THR A 210 26.45 -4.36 6.68
N TRP A 211 27.02 -3.89 5.56
CA TRP A 211 26.40 -2.88 4.72
C TRP A 211 26.72 -3.16 3.24
N GLY A 212 25.69 -3.09 2.38
CA GLY A 212 25.86 -3.29 0.95
C GLY A 212 24.51 -3.42 0.21
N PRO A 213 24.55 -3.69 -1.10
CA PRO A 213 23.33 -3.86 -1.93
C PRO A 213 22.45 -5.04 -1.54
N PHE A 214 22.96 -5.94 -0.72
CA PHE A 214 22.27 -7.12 -0.21
C PHE A 214 21.55 -6.90 1.13
N ASN A 215 21.76 -5.74 1.78
CA ASN A 215 21.03 -5.36 3.01
C ASN A 215 19.59 -4.91 2.67
N THR A 216 18.77 -5.85 2.25
CA THR A 216 17.44 -5.58 1.68
C THR A 216 16.35 -5.36 2.72
N PRO A 217 16.28 -6.09 3.86
CA PRO A 217 15.18 -5.96 4.83
C PRO A 217 15.06 -4.53 5.39
N ASN A 218 13.84 -4.11 5.72
CA ASN A 218 13.58 -2.81 6.33
C ASN A 218 13.60 -2.93 7.87
N PRO A 219 14.58 -2.37 8.59
CA PRO A 219 14.72 -2.52 10.03
C PRO A 219 13.63 -1.76 10.83
N ALA A 220 12.96 -0.78 10.23
CA ALA A 220 11.86 -0.06 10.86
C ALA A 220 10.70 -0.99 11.28
N THR A 221 10.58 -2.17 10.66
CA THR A 221 9.59 -3.21 11.02
C THR A 221 9.65 -3.60 12.50
N TYR A 222 10.81 -3.50 13.12
CA TYR A 222 11.02 -3.91 14.51
C TYR A 222 10.77 -2.81 15.54
N LEU A 223 10.81 -1.53 15.14
CA LEU A 223 10.72 -0.38 16.04
C LEU A 223 9.46 -0.37 16.95
N PRO A 224 8.26 -0.69 16.45
CA PRO A 224 7.08 -0.72 17.32
C PRO A 224 7.17 -1.72 18.49
N SER A 225 8.04 -2.75 18.37
CA SER A 225 8.31 -3.72 19.44
C SER A 225 9.19 -3.16 20.56
N TYR A 226 9.83 -2.04 20.33
CA TYR A 226 10.74 -1.36 21.26
C TYR A 226 10.16 -0.04 21.79
N LYS A 227 8.85 0.19 21.63
CA LYS A 227 8.21 1.41 22.15
C LYS A 227 8.49 1.58 23.65
N GLY A 228 8.96 2.76 24.04
CA GLY A 228 9.37 3.07 25.41
C GLY A 228 10.79 2.62 25.78
N LYS A 229 11.61 2.21 24.80
CA LYS A 229 13.03 1.91 24.94
C LYS A 229 13.84 2.83 24.05
N LYS A 230 15.07 3.15 24.45
CA LYS A 230 16.02 3.92 23.64
C LYS A 230 16.63 3.02 22.57
N VAL A 231 16.27 3.21 21.32
CA VAL A 231 16.67 2.31 20.22
C VAL A 231 17.34 3.07 19.09
N GLY A 232 18.52 2.59 18.68
CA GLY A 232 19.15 3.01 17.44
C GLY A 232 18.62 2.19 16.26
N VAL A 233 18.55 2.79 15.06
CA VAL A 233 18.23 2.09 13.83
C VAL A 233 19.08 2.58 12.68
N VAL A 234 19.71 1.64 11.96
CA VAL A 234 20.46 1.93 10.73
C VAL A 234 19.52 1.91 9.55
N VAL A 235 19.47 2.98 8.74
CA VAL A 235 18.45 3.14 7.70
C VAL A 235 19.01 3.57 6.36
N LYS A 236 18.44 3.02 5.30
CA LYS A 236 18.46 3.55 3.93
C LYS A 236 17.42 4.68 3.80
N GLY A 237 17.43 5.41 2.71
CA GLY A 237 16.43 6.44 2.45
C GLY A 237 14.98 5.93 2.55
N CYS A 238 14.66 4.82 1.90
CA CYS A 238 13.33 4.23 1.98
C CYS A 238 12.95 3.72 3.37
N ASP A 239 13.93 3.25 4.16
CA ASP A 239 13.71 2.80 5.53
C ASP A 239 13.44 4.01 6.46
N SER A 240 14.18 5.11 6.28
CA SER A 240 13.98 6.34 7.06
C SER A 240 12.57 6.92 6.87
N ARG A 241 12.00 6.81 5.66
CA ARG A 241 10.60 7.19 5.43
C ARG A 241 9.65 6.35 6.29
N SER A 242 9.94 5.06 6.45
CA SER A 242 9.14 4.20 7.33
C SER A 242 9.26 4.60 8.80
N VAL A 243 10.44 5.04 9.23
CA VAL A 243 10.63 5.58 10.60
C VAL A 243 9.82 6.86 10.79
N VAL A 244 9.90 7.79 9.82
CA VAL A 244 9.12 9.04 9.86
C VAL A 244 7.62 8.76 9.93
N GLU A 245 7.12 7.82 9.13
CA GLU A 245 5.69 7.46 9.15
C GLU A 245 5.27 6.85 10.48
N LEU A 246 6.11 6.00 11.10
CA LEU A 246 5.84 5.47 12.45
C LEU A 246 5.78 6.57 13.51
N LEU A 247 6.60 7.63 13.36
CA LEU A 247 6.57 8.80 14.23
C LEU A 247 5.28 9.62 14.04
N GLN A 248 4.87 9.88 12.82
CA GLN A 248 3.64 10.61 12.49
C GLN A 248 2.39 9.94 13.06
N GLU A 249 2.38 8.60 13.10
CA GLU A 249 1.28 7.81 13.67
C GLU A 249 1.40 7.59 15.18
N ASN A 250 2.39 8.16 15.85
CA ASN A 250 2.67 7.98 17.29
C ASN A 250 2.86 6.50 17.71
N LEU A 251 3.34 5.67 16.80
CA LEU A 251 3.65 4.27 17.05
C LEU A 251 4.99 4.09 17.75
N ILE A 252 5.88 5.05 17.57
CA ILE A 252 7.15 5.22 18.28
C ILE A 252 7.30 6.69 18.71
N ASN A 253 8.14 6.97 19.70
CA ASN A 253 8.42 8.34 20.15
C ASN A 253 9.74 8.82 19.53
N ARG A 254 9.79 10.09 19.14
CA ARG A 254 11.00 10.68 18.53
C ARG A 254 12.19 10.65 19.47
N ASP A 255 11.98 10.95 20.74
CA ASP A 255 13.03 11.01 21.76
C ASP A 255 13.61 9.64 22.13
N ASP A 256 12.94 8.55 21.73
CA ASP A 256 13.33 7.17 21.99
C ASP A 256 14.11 6.55 20.83
N VAL A 257 14.23 7.24 19.67
CA VAL A 257 14.82 6.66 18.45
C VAL A 257 16.00 7.47 17.98
N THR A 258 17.17 6.85 17.87
CA THR A 258 18.38 7.38 17.22
C THR A 258 18.52 6.80 15.82
N ILE A 259 18.54 7.66 14.80
CA ILE A 259 18.52 7.26 13.39
C ILE A 259 19.94 7.41 12.78
N PHE A 260 20.55 6.31 12.41
CA PHE A 260 21.82 6.26 11.69
C PHE A 260 21.53 6.16 10.19
N GLY A 261 21.69 7.27 9.47
CA GLY A 261 21.38 7.37 8.04
C GLY A 261 22.56 7.02 7.15
N MET A 262 22.36 6.08 6.25
CA MET A 262 23.35 5.63 5.27
C MET A 262 22.93 6.02 3.84
N PRO A 263 23.86 6.46 2.98
CA PRO A 263 23.58 6.65 1.55
C PRO A 263 23.34 5.30 0.88
N CYS A 264 22.37 5.24 -0.03
CA CYS A 264 21.97 3.98 -0.67
C CYS A 264 22.04 4.11 -2.20
N ARG A 265 22.77 3.22 -2.83
CA ARG A 265 22.92 3.14 -4.30
C ARG A 265 21.92 2.23 -4.98
N GLY A 266 21.13 1.52 -4.24
CA GLY A 266 20.20 0.49 -4.68
C GLY A 266 20.45 -0.82 -3.95
N THR A 267 19.46 -1.71 -4.01
CA THR A 267 19.53 -3.05 -3.41
C THR A 267 19.21 -4.10 -4.46
N LEU A 268 19.88 -5.25 -4.39
CA LEU A 268 19.64 -6.36 -5.30
C LEU A 268 18.26 -6.98 -5.12
N ASP A 269 17.68 -7.38 -6.22
CA ASP A 269 16.54 -8.30 -6.24
C ASP A 269 17.06 -9.74 -6.19
N MET A 270 17.13 -10.29 -4.98
CA MET A 270 17.69 -11.63 -4.78
C MET A 270 16.94 -12.71 -5.54
N ALA A 271 15.63 -12.61 -5.70
CA ALA A 271 14.88 -13.57 -6.49
C ALA A 271 15.34 -13.63 -7.96
N ARG A 272 15.74 -12.48 -8.53
CA ARG A 272 16.33 -12.43 -9.89
C ARG A 272 17.76 -12.93 -9.92
N VAL A 273 18.53 -12.64 -8.88
CA VAL A 273 19.91 -13.16 -8.72
C VAL A 273 19.87 -14.69 -8.62
N ASP A 274 19.03 -15.24 -7.75
CA ASP A 274 18.85 -16.67 -7.55
C ASP A 274 18.41 -17.38 -8.85
N ALA A 275 17.46 -16.78 -9.56
CA ALA A 275 17.02 -17.30 -10.86
C ALA A 275 18.12 -17.31 -11.92
N ALA A 276 19.03 -16.33 -11.89
CA ALA A 276 20.15 -16.25 -12.82
C ALA A 276 21.32 -17.18 -12.45
N LEU A 277 21.51 -17.44 -11.14
CA LEU A 277 22.52 -18.38 -10.65
C LEU A 277 22.08 -19.85 -10.90
N GLY A 278 20.78 -20.11 -10.89
CA GLY A 278 20.22 -21.47 -10.99
C GLY A 278 20.44 -22.27 -9.70
N ASP A 279 20.77 -23.56 -9.85
CA ASP A 279 21.06 -24.40 -8.69
C ASP A 279 22.45 -24.10 -8.13
N TYR A 280 22.51 -23.55 -6.92
CA TYR A 280 23.73 -23.29 -6.18
C TYR A 280 23.53 -23.66 -4.68
N ARG A 281 24.62 -23.91 -3.95
CA ARG A 281 24.54 -24.26 -2.52
C ARG A 281 24.46 -23.04 -1.63
N ALA A 282 25.38 -22.09 -1.84
CA ALA A 282 25.48 -20.88 -1.07
C ALA A 282 26.28 -19.83 -1.87
N ILE A 283 26.07 -18.57 -1.52
CA ILE A 283 26.90 -17.48 -2.00
C ILE A 283 28.04 -17.29 -1.00
N ASP A 284 29.27 -17.56 -1.46
CA ASP A 284 30.45 -17.55 -0.62
C ASP A 284 30.95 -16.13 -0.33
N ASN A 285 30.85 -15.24 -1.34
CA ASN A 285 31.33 -13.86 -1.26
C ASN A 285 30.49 -12.91 -2.11
N VAL A 286 30.42 -11.66 -1.66
CA VAL A 286 29.77 -10.55 -2.36
C VAL A 286 30.68 -9.34 -2.32
N ALA A 287 31.02 -8.79 -3.50
CA ALA A 287 31.78 -7.56 -3.65
C ALA A 287 31.03 -6.54 -4.48
N SER A 288 31.01 -5.28 -4.04
CA SER A 288 30.45 -4.17 -4.81
C SER A 288 31.51 -3.58 -5.72
N THR A 289 31.21 -3.43 -7.01
CA THR A 289 32.13 -2.89 -8.03
C THR A 289 31.47 -1.74 -8.78
N GLY A 290 31.35 -0.59 -8.13
CA GLY A 290 30.76 0.61 -8.74
C GLY A 290 29.28 0.43 -9.12
N ASP A 291 29.01 0.04 -10.37
CA ASP A 291 27.66 -0.11 -10.94
C ASP A 291 27.08 -1.53 -10.83
N ALA A 292 27.87 -2.48 -10.31
CA ALA A 292 27.47 -3.88 -10.24
C ALA A 292 27.86 -4.52 -8.90
N VAL A 293 27.28 -5.69 -8.65
CA VAL A 293 27.66 -6.59 -7.58
C VAL A 293 28.25 -7.83 -8.20
N VAL A 294 29.41 -8.25 -7.72
CA VAL A 294 30.04 -9.53 -8.05
C VAL A 294 29.71 -10.51 -6.94
N VAL A 295 29.11 -11.62 -7.30
CA VAL A 295 28.70 -12.69 -6.39
C VAL A 295 29.55 -13.92 -6.73
N THR A 296 30.22 -14.48 -5.73
CA THR A 296 30.89 -15.77 -5.86
C THR A 296 30.00 -16.88 -5.33
N ALA A 297 29.59 -17.78 -6.21
CA ALA A 297 28.77 -18.95 -5.85
C ALA A 297 29.42 -20.22 -6.41
N ASP A 298 29.59 -21.23 -5.56
CA ASP A 298 30.28 -22.50 -5.90
C ASP A 298 31.64 -22.28 -6.58
N GLY A 299 32.39 -21.29 -6.10
CA GLY A 299 33.72 -20.92 -6.61
C GLY A 299 33.75 -20.20 -7.95
N LYS A 300 32.59 -19.78 -8.49
CA LYS A 300 32.49 -19.00 -9.73
C LYS A 300 32.00 -17.58 -9.46
N GLU A 301 32.59 -16.63 -10.15
CA GLU A 301 32.17 -15.22 -10.08
C GLU A 301 31.08 -14.92 -11.12
N HIS A 302 30.02 -14.26 -10.64
CA HIS A 302 28.91 -13.79 -11.44
C HIS A 302 28.73 -12.29 -11.22
N ARG A 303 28.64 -11.51 -12.30
CA ARG A 303 28.46 -10.06 -12.23
C ARG A 303 27.00 -9.68 -12.45
N PHE A 304 26.42 -8.93 -11.52
CA PHE A 304 25.02 -8.46 -11.54
C PHE A 304 24.99 -6.93 -11.58
N PRO A 305 24.80 -6.31 -12.75
CA PRO A 305 24.63 -4.87 -12.87
C PRO A 305 23.39 -4.40 -12.09
N LEU A 306 23.52 -3.39 -11.23
CA LEU A 306 22.38 -2.84 -10.47
C LEU A 306 21.31 -2.22 -11.39
N SER A 307 21.69 -1.75 -12.59
CA SER A 307 20.73 -1.30 -13.61
C SER A 307 19.72 -2.39 -14.02
N GLU A 308 20.10 -3.66 -13.93
CA GLU A 308 19.26 -4.79 -14.33
C GLU A 308 18.71 -5.55 -13.13
N TYR A 309 19.53 -5.77 -12.10
CA TYR A 309 19.23 -6.64 -10.98
C TYR A 309 18.80 -5.90 -9.69
N ALA A 310 18.66 -4.58 -9.72
CA ALA A 310 18.12 -3.87 -8.57
C ALA A 310 16.61 -4.11 -8.40
N GLN A 311 16.16 -4.09 -7.14
CA GLN A 311 14.73 -4.15 -6.81
C GLN A 311 13.93 -3.07 -7.53
N GLY A 312 12.69 -3.36 -7.90
CA GLY A 312 11.79 -2.43 -8.60
C GLY A 312 11.69 -1.07 -7.90
N LYS A 313 11.60 -1.05 -6.58
CA LYS A 313 11.62 0.19 -5.77
C LYS A 313 12.83 1.09 -5.99
N CYS A 314 13.99 0.52 -6.28
CA CYS A 314 15.23 1.29 -6.45
C CYS A 314 15.24 2.05 -7.78
N ARG A 315 14.54 1.53 -8.79
CA ARG A 315 14.46 2.15 -10.12
C ARG A 315 13.68 3.45 -10.11
N THR A 316 12.71 3.57 -9.17
CA THR A 316 11.86 4.75 -9.01
C THR A 316 12.15 5.50 -7.71
N CYS A 317 13.29 5.20 -7.07
CA CYS A 317 13.65 5.76 -5.78
C CYS A 317 13.84 7.28 -5.85
N VAL A 318 13.15 7.99 -4.97
CA VAL A 318 13.24 9.45 -4.80
C VAL A 318 14.03 9.87 -3.55
N THR A 319 14.48 8.90 -2.74
CA THR A 319 15.18 9.14 -1.47
C THR A 319 16.40 8.21 -1.33
N PRO A 320 17.52 8.49 -1.99
CA PRO A 320 18.74 7.67 -1.89
C PRO A 320 19.46 7.86 -0.55
N ALA A 321 19.16 8.94 0.19
CA ALA A 321 19.66 9.21 1.52
C ALA A 321 18.51 9.30 2.53
N ALA A 322 18.81 9.12 3.82
CA ALA A 322 17.81 9.21 4.86
C ALA A 322 17.13 10.60 4.88
N VAL A 323 15.79 10.62 4.91
CA VAL A 323 14.99 11.85 5.02
C VAL A 323 15.29 12.54 6.35
N GLN A 324 15.32 11.76 7.43
CA GLN A 324 15.70 12.19 8.76
C GLN A 324 16.79 11.28 9.32
N ALA A 325 17.81 11.86 9.94
CA ALA A 325 18.87 11.13 10.62
C ALA A 325 19.50 11.99 11.71
N ASP A 326 19.86 11.37 12.84
CA ASP A 326 20.62 11.98 13.94
C ASP A 326 22.11 11.89 13.66
N VAL A 327 22.53 10.78 13.08
CA VAL A 327 23.90 10.53 12.64
C VAL A 327 23.87 10.20 11.15
N ARG A 328 24.58 10.98 10.35
CA ARG A 328 24.76 10.71 8.92
C ARG A 328 26.19 10.22 8.66
N VAL A 329 26.29 9.07 8.03
CA VAL A 329 27.57 8.43 7.72
C VAL A 329 27.79 8.45 6.21
N GLY A 330 28.99 8.83 5.79
CA GLY A 330 29.32 9.00 4.38
C GLY A 330 28.72 10.26 3.76
N ALA A 331 29.30 10.68 2.63
CA ALA A 331 28.79 11.80 1.88
C ALA A 331 27.49 11.43 1.15
N PRO A 332 26.47 12.31 1.15
CA PRO A 332 25.29 12.09 0.34
C PRO A 332 25.70 12.12 -1.16
N GLU A 333 25.25 11.11 -1.89
CA GLU A 333 25.43 11.07 -3.34
C GLU A 333 24.70 12.26 -3.99
N PRO A 334 25.28 12.86 -5.06
CA PRO A 334 24.55 13.79 -5.89
C PRO A 334 23.30 13.09 -6.43
N PHE A 335 22.14 13.65 -6.14
CA PHE A 335 20.87 13.06 -6.51
C PHE A 335 20.03 14.03 -7.33
N THR A 336 19.72 13.63 -8.54
CA THR A 336 18.70 14.29 -9.35
C THR A 336 17.41 13.48 -9.21
N PRO A 337 16.35 14.06 -8.61
CA PRO A 337 15.07 13.39 -8.53
C PRO A 337 14.59 12.99 -9.93
N PRO A 338 13.88 11.86 -10.08
CA PRO A 338 13.14 11.58 -11.30
C PRO A 338 12.20 12.75 -11.60
N SER A 339 11.93 13.03 -12.89
CA SER A 339 10.95 14.04 -13.23
C SER A 339 9.61 13.69 -12.59
N GLU A 340 8.83 14.69 -12.17
CA GLU A 340 7.50 14.49 -11.55
C GLU A 340 6.55 13.68 -12.44
N THR A 341 6.79 13.67 -13.75
CA THR A 341 6.02 12.92 -14.75
C THR A 341 6.48 11.48 -14.93
N ALA A 342 7.57 11.06 -14.28
CA ALA A 342 8.10 9.72 -14.44
C ALA A 342 7.22 8.69 -13.70
N THR A 343 6.42 7.97 -14.45
CA THR A 343 5.59 6.87 -13.92
C THR A 343 6.43 5.60 -13.77
N PRO A 344 6.39 4.94 -12.60
CA PRO A 344 7.00 3.62 -12.45
C PRO A 344 6.53 2.66 -13.53
N PRO A 345 7.42 1.88 -14.14
CA PRO A 345 7.08 1.04 -15.29
C PRO A 345 5.97 0.03 -15.00
N GLU A 346 5.92 -0.52 -13.79
CA GLU A 346 4.86 -1.42 -13.37
C GLU A 346 3.49 -0.70 -13.32
N LEU A 347 3.48 0.57 -12.96
CA LEU A 347 2.26 1.38 -13.00
C LEU A 347 1.88 1.74 -14.44
N ALA A 348 2.86 2.08 -15.27
CA ALA A 348 2.63 2.37 -16.69
C ALA A 348 2.02 1.14 -17.41
N LEU A 349 2.50 -0.07 -17.09
CA LEU A 349 1.91 -1.31 -17.59
C LEU A 349 0.44 -1.46 -17.19
N LEU A 350 0.13 -1.29 -15.89
CA LEU A 350 -1.25 -1.34 -15.41
C LEU A 350 -2.11 -0.26 -16.05
N ASP A 351 -1.57 0.93 -16.25
CA ASP A 351 -2.30 2.05 -16.87
C ASP A 351 -2.62 1.79 -18.34
N SER A 352 -1.77 1.04 -19.06
CA SER A 352 -1.99 0.66 -20.45
C SER A 352 -3.05 -0.43 -20.64
N MET A 353 -3.41 -1.15 -19.58
CA MET A 353 -4.40 -2.21 -19.60
C MET A 353 -5.83 -1.68 -19.55
N SER A 354 -6.74 -2.27 -20.31
CA SER A 354 -8.19 -2.13 -20.14
C SER A 354 -8.65 -2.73 -18.80
N LEU A 355 -9.85 -2.38 -18.35
CA LEU A 355 -10.41 -2.94 -17.11
C LEU A 355 -10.48 -4.49 -17.10
N PRO A 356 -10.95 -5.16 -18.18
CA PRO A 356 -10.90 -6.63 -18.23
C PRO A 356 -9.48 -7.19 -18.15
N GLU A 357 -8.50 -6.55 -18.80
CA GLU A 357 -7.10 -7.00 -18.74
C GLU A 357 -6.50 -6.84 -17.34
N ARG A 358 -6.83 -5.76 -16.61
CA ARG A 358 -6.43 -5.59 -15.20
C ARG A 358 -7.04 -6.67 -14.32
N LEU A 359 -8.31 -6.99 -14.51
CA LEU A 359 -8.96 -8.06 -13.76
C LEU A 359 -8.29 -9.41 -14.04
N SER A 360 -7.98 -9.72 -15.30
CA SER A 360 -7.26 -10.93 -15.73
C SER A 360 -5.83 -10.97 -15.17
N PHE A 361 -5.13 -9.82 -15.13
CA PHE A 361 -3.81 -9.70 -14.53
C PHE A 361 -3.84 -10.05 -13.04
N TRP A 362 -4.75 -9.44 -12.28
CA TRP A 362 -4.89 -9.76 -10.86
C TRP A 362 -5.37 -11.18 -10.62
N ARG A 363 -6.26 -11.70 -11.48
CA ARG A 363 -6.65 -13.11 -11.44
C ARG A 363 -5.44 -14.03 -11.46
N GLY A 364 -4.58 -13.91 -12.48
CA GLY A 364 -3.41 -14.77 -12.64
C GLY A 364 -2.42 -14.67 -11.48
N HIS A 365 -2.25 -13.48 -10.90
CA HIS A 365 -1.40 -13.31 -9.72
C HIS A 365 -2.04 -13.87 -8.44
N MET A 366 -3.35 -13.70 -8.25
CA MET A 366 -4.04 -14.19 -7.05
C MET A 366 -4.18 -15.73 -7.04
N GLU A 367 -4.24 -16.38 -8.19
CA GLU A 367 -4.20 -17.85 -8.25
C GLU A 367 -2.94 -18.42 -7.58
N ARG A 368 -1.79 -17.75 -7.74
CA ARG A 368 -0.52 -18.14 -7.11
C ARG A 368 -0.40 -17.76 -5.64
N CYS A 369 -1.23 -16.85 -5.15
CA CYS A 369 -1.15 -16.36 -3.77
C CYS A 369 -1.40 -17.50 -2.79
N LEU A 370 -0.46 -17.75 -1.88
CA LEU A 370 -0.58 -18.74 -0.81
C LEU A 370 -1.31 -18.20 0.43
N ARG A 371 -1.59 -16.90 0.45
CA ARG A 371 -2.11 -16.18 1.62
C ARG A 371 -1.32 -16.47 2.91
N CYS A 372 0.03 -16.55 2.76
CA CYS A 372 0.98 -16.88 3.83
C CYS A 372 1.26 -15.71 4.78
N TYR A 373 0.71 -14.53 4.53
CA TYR A 373 0.88 -13.30 5.30
C TYR A 373 2.31 -12.72 5.33
N ALA A 374 3.28 -13.28 4.59
CA ALA A 374 4.66 -12.77 4.57
C ALA A 374 4.72 -11.28 4.17
N CYS A 375 3.92 -10.86 3.17
CA CYS A 375 3.83 -9.46 2.74
C CYS A 375 3.29 -8.52 3.83
N ARG A 376 2.40 -9.01 4.70
CA ARG A 376 1.88 -8.27 5.86
C ARG A 376 2.95 -8.18 6.96
N ASN A 377 3.56 -9.31 7.29
CA ASN A 377 4.49 -9.40 8.41
C ASN A 377 5.81 -8.66 8.16
N ALA A 378 6.25 -8.56 6.90
CA ALA A 378 7.43 -7.79 6.52
C ALA A 378 7.16 -6.27 6.44
N CYS A 379 5.91 -5.83 6.41
CA CYS A 379 5.57 -4.42 6.22
C CYS A 379 5.73 -3.64 7.53
N PRO A 380 6.57 -2.57 7.59
CA PRO A 380 6.76 -1.77 8.80
C PRO A 380 5.48 -1.05 9.26
N MET A 381 4.54 -0.80 8.33
CA MET A 381 3.27 -0.12 8.62
C MET A 381 2.14 -1.09 9.04
N CYS A 382 2.37 -2.42 9.04
CA CYS A 382 1.41 -3.41 9.51
C CYS A 382 1.60 -3.71 11.00
N VAL A 383 1.12 -2.83 11.84
CA VAL A 383 1.35 -2.81 13.29
C VAL A 383 0.26 -3.48 14.13
N CYS A 384 -0.79 -4.02 13.51
CA CYS A 384 -1.84 -4.75 14.20
C CYS A 384 -1.30 -6.06 14.78
N ARG A 385 -1.30 -6.21 16.11
CA ARG A 385 -0.75 -7.38 16.82
C ARG A 385 -1.82 -8.30 17.35
N ASP A 386 -2.85 -7.74 18.00
CA ASP A 386 -3.87 -8.50 18.70
C ASP A 386 -4.96 -8.97 17.73
N PHE A 387 -5.35 -8.12 16.81
CA PHE A 387 -6.40 -8.39 15.83
C PHE A 387 -6.10 -7.69 14.50
N CYS A 388 -6.26 -8.41 13.39
CA CYS A 388 -6.16 -7.85 12.04
C CYS A 388 -7.33 -8.34 11.18
N VAL A 389 -8.10 -7.42 10.61
CA VAL A 389 -9.22 -7.76 9.70
C VAL A 389 -8.77 -8.49 8.42
N ALA A 390 -7.49 -8.44 8.08
CA ALA A 390 -6.90 -9.20 6.98
C ALA A 390 -6.57 -10.65 7.33
N GLU A 391 -6.77 -11.07 8.58
CA GLU A 391 -6.63 -12.46 9.02
C GLU A 391 -7.98 -13.17 9.02
N SER A 392 -7.96 -14.50 8.87
CA SER A 392 -9.17 -15.34 8.89
C SER A 392 -9.52 -15.84 10.29
N ARG A 393 -9.19 -15.07 11.34
CA ARG A 393 -9.54 -15.36 12.73
C ARG A 393 -10.92 -14.81 13.11
N ASP A 394 -11.51 -15.31 14.15
CA ASP A 394 -12.80 -14.82 14.63
C ASP A 394 -12.68 -13.53 15.50
N PRO A 395 -13.52 -12.54 15.29
CA PRO A 395 -14.48 -12.41 14.20
C PRO A 395 -13.74 -12.14 12.87
N HIS A 396 -14.04 -12.90 11.83
CA HIS A 396 -13.30 -12.81 10.57
C HIS A 396 -14.07 -12.07 9.48
N TRP A 397 -13.32 -11.28 8.70
CA TRP A 397 -13.79 -10.62 7.48
C TRP A 397 -13.43 -11.42 6.23
N LEU A 398 -12.35 -12.20 6.31
CA LEU A 398 -11.90 -13.15 5.31
C LEU A 398 -12.33 -14.55 5.71
N THR A 399 -12.80 -15.32 4.76
CA THR A 399 -13.01 -16.74 4.97
C THR A 399 -11.69 -17.52 4.82
N GLN A 400 -11.67 -18.76 5.26
CA GLN A 400 -10.53 -19.67 5.03
C GLN A 400 -10.52 -20.27 3.63
N ASP A 401 -11.53 -19.97 2.81
CA ASP A 401 -11.62 -20.43 1.43
C ASP A 401 -10.41 -19.98 0.59
N ASP A 402 -9.84 -20.89 -0.19
CA ASP A 402 -8.69 -20.64 -1.05
C ASP A 402 -9.07 -20.08 -2.43
N SER A 403 -10.19 -19.39 -2.53
CA SER A 403 -10.63 -18.79 -3.78
C SER A 403 -9.81 -17.56 -4.17
N VAL A 404 -9.70 -17.32 -5.45
CA VAL A 404 -9.05 -16.12 -6.04
C VAL A 404 -9.67 -14.84 -5.48
N ARG A 405 -10.98 -14.84 -5.26
CA ARG A 405 -11.73 -13.72 -4.68
C ARG A 405 -11.27 -13.39 -3.26
N GLU A 406 -11.13 -14.39 -2.39
CA GLU A 406 -10.66 -14.18 -1.00
C GLU A 406 -9.20 -13.71 -0.97
N LYS A 407 -8.36 -14.21 -1.89
CA LYS A 407 -6.97 -13.77 -2.05
C LYS A 407 -6.88 -12.32 -2.54
N LEU A 408 -7.70 -11.95 -3.53
CA LEU A 408 -7.79 -10.57 -3.98
C LEU A 408 -8.30 -9.65 -2.86
N PHE A 409 -9.33 -10.07 -2.13
CA PHE A 409 -9.86 -9.29 -1.02
C PHE A 409 -8.81 -9.08 0.07
N PHE A 410 -8.03 -10.11 0.43
CA PHE A 410 -6.90 -9.98 1.34
C PHE A 410 -5.88 -8.91 0.88
N GLN A 411 -5.43 -8.97 -0.38
CA GLN A 411 -4.47 -8.01 -0.90
C GLN A 411 -5.04 -6.59 -0.97
N THR A 412 -6.32 -6.47 -1.26
CA THR A 412 -7.02 -5.20 -1.33
C THR A 412 -7.20 -4.56 0.05
N ILE A 413 -7.58 -5.36 1.07
CA ILE A 413 -7.59 -4.91 2.47
C ILE A 413 -6.22 -4.34 2.85
N HIS A 414 -5.18 -5.13 2.63
CA HIS A 414 -3.81 -4.74 2.99
C HIS A 414 -3.36 -3.47 2.25
N ALA A 415 -3.78 -3.31 0.99
CA ALA A 415 -3.46 -2.11 0.22
C ALA A 415 -4.20 -0.86 0.73
N LEU A 416 -5.50 -0.97 0.99
CA LEU A 416 -6.32 0.16 1.47
C LEU A 416 -5.96 0.60 2.89
N HIS A 417 -5.57 -0.33 3.78
CA HIS A 417 -5.09 0.02 5.11
C HIS A 417 -3.75 0.77 5.09
N LEU A 418 -3.04 0.70 3.97
CA LEU A 418 -1.79 1.44 3.75
C LEU A 418 -1.96 2.69 2.88
N ALA A 419 -3.20 3.05 2.53
CA ALA A 419 -3.47 4.30 1.83
C ALA A 419 -3.00 5.50 2.66
N GLY A 420 -2.14 6.34 2.09
CA GLY A 420 -1.50 7.45 2.79
C GLY A 420 -0.42 7.07 3.81
N ARG A 421 -0.07 5.78 3.93
CA ARG A 421 0.91 5.25 4.89
C ARG A 421 2.04 4.46 4.23
N CYS A 422 1.83 4.04 2.97
CA CYS A 422 2.81 3.23 2.24
C CYS A 422 4.00 4.08 1.79
N THR A 423 5.18 3.83 2.35
CA THR A 423 6.43 4.52 2.03
C THR A 423 7.14 3.97 0.78
N GLY A 424 6.57 2.96 0.12
CA GLY A 424 7.14 2.36 -1.08
C GLY A 424 8.42 1.54 -0.83
N CYS A 425 8.66 1.10 0.40
CA CYS A 425 9.88 0.37 0.79
C CYS A 425 10.06 -1.00 0.11
N GLY A 426 9.02 -1.57 -0.52
CA GLY A 426 9.08 -2.82 -1.29
C GLY A 426 9.15 -4.12 -0.50
N GLU A 427 9.13 -4.08 0.84
CA GLU A 427 9.24 -5.27 1.68
C GLU A 427 8.15 -6.32 1.42
N CYS A 428 6.94 -5.87 1.13
CA CYS A 428 5.83 -6.77 0.81
C CYS A 428 6.07 -7.60 -0.46
N GLN A 429 6.70 -7.02 -1.48
CA GLN A 429 7.04 -7.71 -2.72
C GLN A 429 8.25 -8.61 -2.53
N ARG A 430 9.30 -8.11 -1.84
CA ARG A 430 10.49 -8.89 -1.51
C ARG A 430 10.15 -10.16 -0.72
N ALA A 431 9.25 -10.07 0.25
CA ALA A 431 8.87 -11.18 1.10
C ALA A 431 7.90 -12.18 0.44
N CYS A 432 7.39 -11.88 -0.75
CA CYS A 432 6.43 -12.76 -1.42
C CYS A 432 7.12 -13.97 -2.06
N PRO A 433 6.87 -15.21 -1.57
CA PRO A 433 7.57 -16.39 -2.06
C PRO A 433 7.18 -16.79 -3.49
N VAL A 434 6.09 -16.21 -3.99
CA VAL A 434 5.57 -16.51 -5.35
C VAL A 434 5.62 -15.29 -6.28
N GLY A 435 6.37 -14.25 -5.91
CA GLY A 435 6.67 -13.10 -6.77
C GLY A 435 5.46 -12.30 -7.25
N ILE A 436 4.44 -12.07 -6.40
CA ILE A 436 3.30 -11.22 -6.75
C ILE A 436 3.74 -9.76 -6.73
N PRO A 437 3.39 -8.92 -7.73
CA PRO A 437 3.77 -7.50 -7.80
C PRO A 437 2.93 -6.65 -6.83
N ILE A 438 3.01 -6.96 -5.54
CA ILE A 438 2.20 -6.34 -4.49
C ILE A 438 2.51 -4.84 -4.36
N LEU A 439 3.76 -4.46 -4.61
CA LEU A 439 4.17 -3.07 -4.53
C LEU A 439 3.43 -2.19 -5.54
N ALA A 440 3.20 -2.69 -6.77
CA ALA A 440 2.46 -1.96 -7.79
C ALA A 440 1.03 -1.59 -7.33
N LEU A 441 0.33 -2.53 -6.67
CA LEU A 441 -0.99 -2.29 -6.11
C LEU A 441 -0.98 -1.15 -5.09
N ARG A 442 0.05 -1.08 -4.26
CA ARG A 442 0.20 -0.04 -3.22
C ARG A 442 0.63 1.30 -3.79
N GLN A 443 1.51 1.30 -4.77
CA GLN A 443 1.95 2.51 -5.45
C GLN A 443 0.79 3.17 -6.22
N GLN A 444 -0.16 2.40 -6.76
CA GLN A 444 -1.38 2.95 -7.36
C GLN A 444 -2.23 3.69 -6.33
N ILE A 445 -2.39 3.14 -5.13
CA ILE A 445 -3.09 3.84 -4.03
C ILE A 445 -2.30 5.08 -3.59
N ALA A 446 -0.99 4.97 -3.43
CA ALA A 446 -0.16 6.12 -3.05
C ALA A 446 -0.25 7.25 -4.08
N ARG A 447 -0.29 6.92 -5.38
CA ARG A 447 -0.53 7.90 -6.47
C ARG A 447 -1.90 8.56 -6.34
N ALA A 448 -2.96 7.79 -6.10
CA ALA A 448 -4.30 8.33 -5.89
C ALA A 448 -4.34 9.27 -4.68
N VAL A 449 -3.71 8.88 -3.57
CA VAL A 449 -3.57 9.73 -2.37
C VAL A 449 -2.80 11.01 -2.69
N GLY A 450 -1.66 10.93 -3.39
CA GLY A 450 -0.89 12.10 -3.79
C GLY A 450 -1.71 13.05 -4.66
N THR A 451 -2.49 12.53 -5.61
CA THR A 451 -3.37 13.36 -6.46
C THR A 451 -4.48 14.04 -5.68
N LEU A 452 -5.09 13.34 -4.72
CA LEU A 452 -6.19 13.88 -3.93
C LEU A 452 -5.75 14.87 -2.85
N PHE A 453 -4.53 14.73 -2.33
CA PHE A 453 -4.05 15.47 -1.16
C PHE A 453 -2.73 16.20 -1.44
N ASP A 454 -2.75 17.09 -2.43
CA ASP A 454 -1.70 18.09 -2.74
C ASP A 454 -0.27 17.51 -2.80
N GLY A 455 -0.09 16.36 -3.42
CA GLY A 455 1.22 15.73 -3.59
C GLY A 455 1.73 15.00 -2.33
N TYR A 456 0.85 14.71 -1.36
CA TYR A 456 1.26 13.98 -0.16
C TYR A 456 1.97 12.66 -0.50
N ALA A 457 3.11 12.45 0.14
CA ALA A 457 3.90 11.23 0.04
C ALA A 457 4.33 10.76 1.44
N ALA A 458 3.89 9.57 1.82
CA ALA A 458 4.10 9.00 3.15
C ALA A 458 5.58 9.00 3.58
N GLY A 459 5.84 9.48 4.78
CA GLY A 459 7.17 9.51 5.40
C GLY A 459 8.18 10.46 4.76
N MET A 460 7.76 11.43 3.95
CA MET A 460 8.65 12.45 3.36
C MET A 460 8.86 13.66 4.24
N GLN A 461 7.87 14.05 5.01
CA GLN A 461 7.87 15.24 5.86
C GLN A 461 7.45 14.83 7.28
N ALA A 462 8.31 15.08 8.26
CA ALA A 462 8.08 14.60 9.63
C ALA A 462 6.88 15.26 10.34
N ASP A 463 6.53 16.47 9.96
CA ASP A 463 5.44 17.28 10.50
C ASP A 463 4.11 17.13 9.72
N ALA A 464 4.11 16.40 8.59
CA ALA A 464 2.89 16.17 7.83
C ALA A 464 1.97 15.18 8.55
N THR A 465 0.67 15.42 8.50
CA THR A 465 -0.34 14.47 8.99
C THR A 465 -0.82 13.57 7.85
N PRO A 466 -0.81 12.23 8.02
CA PRO A 466 -1.36 11.32 7.03
C PRO A 466 -2.82 11.68 6.68
N PRO A 467 -3.18 11.84 5.39
CA PRO A 467 -4.45 12.48 5.01
C PRO A 467 -5.70 11.76 5.52
N LEU A 468 -5.62 10.43 5.69
CA LEU A 468 -6.78 9.65 6.14
C LEU A 468 -6.94 9.61 7.66
N LEU A 469 -6.00 10.18 8.42
CA LEU A 469 -6.11 10.40 9.87
C LEU A 469 -6.83 11.72 10.21
N GLY A 470 -7.03 12.60 9.23
CA GLY A 470 -7.70 13.87 9.38
C GLY A 470 -8.77 14.10 8.31
N TYR A 471 -9.32 15.32 8.31
CA TYR A 471 -10.24 15.81 7.26
C TYR A 471 -10.11 17.32 7.13
N GLU A 472 -10.57 17.85 6.00
CA GLU A 472 -10.86 19.26 5.81
C GLU A 472 -12.36 19.45 5.56
N VAL A 473 -12.89 20.60 5.96
CA VAL A 473 -14.30 20.90 5.73
C VAL A 473 -14.56 21.07 4.23
N GLU A 474 -13.62 21.73 3.55
CA GLU A 474 -13.64 21.94 2.09
C GLU A 474 -12.42 21.27 1.48
N GLU A 475 -12.65 20.20 0.76
CA GLU A 475 -11.59 19.44 0.10
C GLU A 475 -11.31 20.04 -1.28
N LYS A 476 -10.04 20.31 -1.56
CA LYS A 476 -9.61 21.00 -2.77
C LYS A 476 -9.75 20.15 -4.04
N ASN A 477 -9.40 18.89 -3.94
CA ASN A 477 -9.34 17.97 -5.08
C ASN A 477 -10.41 16.86 -5.05
N ILE A 478 -11.36 16.93 -4.11
CA ILE A 478 -12.47 15.98 -4.03
C ILE A 478 -13.73 16.69 -4.49
N HIS A 479 -14.17 16.35 -5.69
CA HIS A 479 -15.38 16.90 -6.30
C HIS A 479 -16.52 15.89 -6.18
N GLU A 480 -17.48 16.22 -5.34
CA GLU A 480 -18.67 15.39 -5.13
C GLU A 480 -19.54 15.43 -6.38
N ARG A 481 -20.08 14.27 -6.76
CA ARG A 481 -20.97 14.21 -7.91
C ARG A 481 -22.29 14.92 -7.58
N ASP A 482 -22.65 15.93 -8.36
CA ASP A 482 -23.98 16.53 -8.30
C ASP A 482 -25.01 15.58 -8.95
N TRP A 483 -26.04 15.22 -8.18
CA TRP A 483 -27.13 14.37 -8.62
C TRP A 483 -28.39 15.18 -9.00
N LYS A 484 -28.25 16.51 -9.24
CA LYS A 484 -29.33 17.39 -9.64
C LYS A 484 -29.92 17.01 -11.00
#